data_f1f98cf21c1d33829dd500575e7af6b1
#
_entry.id   f1f98cf21c1d33829dd500575e7af6b1
#
_cell.length_a   1.000
_cell.length_b   1.000
_cell.length_c   1.000
_cell.angle_alpha   90.00
_cell.angle_beta   90.00
_cell.angle_gamma   90.00
#
_symmetry.space_group_name_H-M   'P 1'
#
loop_
_entity.id
_entity.type
_entity.pdbx_description
1 polymer ?
#
loop_
_entity_poly.entity_id
_entity_poly.type
_entity_poly.pdbx_seq_one_letter_code
_entity_poly.pdbx_strand_id
1 'polypeptide(L)'
;KRLVTGLTALKPPGRRFDWRGTWEGRHIVDDYAHHPSEVKATLEMARLMVSSGRSPLPTAPQRVLAVFQPHRYSRTQQFLDGFAQALQNCDLLLLAPVYSAGEQPLQGICSNALAERIRNMKPDLQIAVADNLDELTDLVMQHSREQDLVLAMGAGDVNGLWSRLTS
;
A
#
# COMPACT_ATOMS: atom_id res chain seq x y z
N LYS A 1 25.20 -10.53 10.91
CA LYS A 1 25.02 -9.78 11.20
C LYS A 1 25.02 -9.27 11.55
N ARG A 2 25.29 -9.02 11.61
CA ARG A 2 25.10 -8.22 12.07
C ARG A 2 25.28 -7.32 11.84
N LEU A 3 25.69 -6.85 11.47
CA LEU A 3 25.73 -5.70 11.49
C LEU A 3 24.75 -5.05 11.09
N VAL A 4 24.52 -5.28 10.75
CA VAL A 4 23.28 -4.96 10.29
C VAL A 4 22.27 -4.78 11.35
N THR A 5 22.50 -5.33 12.48
CA THR A 5 21.67 -5.20 13.65
C THR A 5 21.38 -3.74 14.00
N GLY A 6 22.37 -2.89 13.85
CA GLY A 6 22.19 -1.49 14.11
C GLY A 6 21.17 -0.83 13.21
N LEU A 7 21.11 -1.23 11.96
CA LEU A 7 20.11 -0.72 11.05
C LEU A 7 18.71 -1.13 11.46
N THR A 8 18.57 -2.34 11.91
CA THR A 8 17.28 -2.83 12.36
C THR A 8 16.73 -2.00 13.50
N ALA A 9 17.62 -1.57 14.39
CA ALA A 9 17.22 -0.77 15.55
C ALA A 9 16.69 0.60 15.14
N LEU A 10 17.02 1.09 13.96
CA LEU A 10 16.57 2.40 13.52
C LEU A 10 15.18 2.38 12.90
N LYS A 11 14.63 1.20 12.65
CA LYS A 11 13.32 1.06 12.04
C LYS A 11 12.25 0.89 13.10
N PRO A 12 11.05 1.46 12.89
CA PRO A 12 9.94 1.18 13.78
C PRO A 12 9.66 -0.32 13.83
N PRO A 13 9.31 -0.86 14.99
CA PRO A 13 8.96 -2.27 15.06
C PRO A 13 7.71 -2.55 14.26
N GLY A 14 7.70 -3.66 13.52
CA GLY A 14 6.58 -4.07 12.70
C GLY A 14 6.30 -3.09 11.55
N ARG A 15 5.38 -3.41 10.68
CA ARG A 15 4.85 -2.54 9.64
C ARG A 15 5.91 -1.89 8.74
N ARG A 16 7.08 -2.52 8.60
CA ARG A 16 8.12 -2.11 7.66
C ARG A 16 8.40 -3.30 6.76
N PHE A 17 7.65 -3.39 5.68
CA PHE A 17 7.61 -4.53 4.79
C PHE A 17 7.41 -5.82 5.58
N ASP A 18 6.39 -5.81 6.41
CA ASP A 18 6.11 -6.87 7.37
C ASP A 18 5.23 -7.93 6.72
N TRP A 19 5.84 -9.06 6.34
CA TRP A 19 5.08 -10.15 5.74
C TRP A 19 4.20 -10.79 6.82
N ARG A 20 2.89 -10.72 6.62
CA ARG A 20 1.92 -11.25 7.57
C ARG A 20 1.64 -12.72 7.33
N GLY A 21 1.75 -13.18 6.11
CA GLY A 21 1.50 -14.55 5.75
C GLY A 21 0.98 -14.67 4.33
N THR A 22 0.53 -15.87 3.99
CA THR A 22 -0.04 -16.17 2.69
C THR A 22 -1.53 -16.40 2.84
N TRP A 23 -2.31 -15.71 2.01
CA TRP A 23 -3.77 -15.88 1.98
C TRP A 23 -4.16 -16.33 0.58
N GLU A 24 -4.65 -17.56 0.46
CA GLU A 24 -5.08 -18.14 -0.82
C GLU A 24 -4.08 -17.88 -1.96
N GLY A 25 -2.80 -18.12 -1.68
CA GLY A 25 -1.73 -17.95 -2.65
C GLY A 25 -1.21 -16.53 -2.82
N ARG A 26 -1.78 -15.56 -2.08
CA ARG A 26 -1.31 -14.17 -2.12
C ARG A 26 -0.40 -13.92 -0.92
N HIS A 27 0.66 -13.17 -1.15
CA HIS A 27 1.53 -12.72 -0.06
C HIS A 27 0.98 -11.40 0.47
N ILE A 28 0.69 -11.37 1.77
CA ILE A 28 0.15 -10.16 2.40
C ILE A 28 1.24 -9.49 3.20
N VAL A 29 1.54 -8.25 2.86
CA VAL A 29 2.60 -7.46 3.49
C VAL A 29 2.02 -6.14 3.99
N ASP A 30 2.33 -5.79 5.23
CA ASP A 30 2.03 -4.48 5.80
C ASP A 30 3.28 -3.62 5.75
N ASP A 31 3.10 -2.33 5.47
CA ASP A 31 4.18 -1.36 5.54
C ASP A 31 3.65 -0.05 6.06
N TYR A 32 4.42 0.58 6.94
CA TYR A 32 4.03 1.83 7.58
C TYR A 32 4.17 3.05 6.67
N ALA A 33 4.63 2.87 5.44
CA ALA A 33 4.88 3.98 4.51
C ALA A 33 3.65 4.90 4.42
N HIS A 34 3.84 6.19 4.67
CA HIS A 34 2.76 7.17 4.64
C HIS A 34 3.23 8.53 4.12
N HIS A 35 4.45 8.63 3.66
CA HIS A 35 5.02 9.80 3.00
C HIS A 35 5.40 9.40 1.58
N PRO A 36 5.30 10.31 0.59
CA PRO A 36 5.58 9.93 -0.81
C PRO A 36 6.92 9.25 -1.03
N SER A 37 7.97 9.71 -0.35
CA SER A 37 9.30 9.09 -0.49
C SER A 37 9.32 7.67 0.05
N GLU A 38 8.59 7.40 1.14
CA GLU A 38 8.51 6.07 1.71
C GLU A 38 7.70 5.14 0.82
N VAL A 39 6.58 5.63 0.30
CA VAL A 39 5.73 4.86 -0.61
C VAL A 39 6.51 4.50 -1.87
N LYS A 40 7.26 5.47 -2.42
CA LYS A 40 8.08 5.23 -3.59
C LYS A 40 9.11 4.14 -3.34
N ALA A 41 9.84 4.24 -2.22
CA ALA A 41 10.88 3.26 -1.89
C ALA A 41 10.30 1.86 -1.69
N THR A 42 9.17 1.75 -1.00
CA THR A 42 8.53 0.47 -0.74
C THR A 42 8.06 -0.17 -2.04
N LEU A 43 7.46 0.61 -2.94
CA LEU A 43 7.01 0.09 -4.22
C LEU A 43 8.18 -0.29 -5.13
N GLU A 44 9.27 0.45 -5.10
CA GLU A 44 10.47 0.08 -5.86
C GLU A 44 11.01 -1.25 -5.40
N MET A 45 11.03 -1.49 -4.08
CA MET A 45 11.47 -2.77 -3.54
C MET A 45 10.56 -3.90 -3.98
N ALA A 46 9.24 -3.69 -3.90
CA ALA A 46 8.26 -4.69 -4.32
C ALA A 46 8.41 -5.00 -5.81
N ARG A 47 8.58 -3.97 -6.63
CA ARG A 47 8.76 -4.14 -8.06
C ARG A 47 10.04 -4.93 -8.37
N LEU A 48 11.09 -4.67 -7.61
CA LEU A 48 12.34 -5.40 -7.79
C LEU A 48 12.17 -6.89 -7.49
N MET A 49 11.41 -7.23 -6.46
CA MET A 49 11.13 -8.63 -6.14
C MET A 49 10.44 -9.34 -7.31
N VAL A 50 9.48 -8.66 -7.93
CA VAL A 50 8.76 -9.23 -9.07
C VAL A 50 9.68 -9.38 -10.27
N SER A 51 10.43 -8.33 -10.62
CA SER A 51 11.24 -8.31 -11.84
C SER A 51 12.46 -9.22 -11.75
N SER A 52 13.06 -9.34 -10.57
CA SER A 52 14.27 -10.16 -10.41
C SER A 52 13.94 -11.62 -10.10
N GLY A 53 12.71 -11.90 -9.65
CA GLY A 53 12.35 -13.23 -9.16
C GLY A 53 12.98 -13.57 -7.84
N ARG A 54 13.63 -12.62 -7.16
CA ARG A 54 14.26 -12.82 -5.86
C ARG A 54 13.43 -12.17 -4.77
N SER A 55 13.19 -12.92 -3.72
CA SER A 55 12.31 -12.43 -2.66
C SER A 55 12.59 -13.17 -1.37
N PRO A 56 12.50 -12.48 -0.21
CA PRO A 56 12.57 -13.17 1.09
C PRO A 56 11.29 -13.94 1.40
N LEU A 57 10.28 -13.83 0.54
CA LEU A 57 9.01 -14.52 0.74
C LEU A 57 9.12 -15.98 0.33
N PRO A 58 8.20 -16.85 0.80
CA PRO A 58 8.27 -18.29 0.47
C PRO A 58 8.27 -18.58 -1.03
N THR A 59 7.58 -17.76 -1.83
CA THR A 59 7.63 -17.84 -3.29
C THR A 59 7.78 -16.44 -3.84
N ALA A 60 8.33 -16.33 -5.05
CA ALA A 60 8.49 -15.02 -5.67
C ALA A 60 7.14 -14.50 -6.17
N PRO A 61 6.77 -13.27 -5.83
CA PRO A 61 5.52 -12.70 -6.34
C PRO A 61 5.65 -12.38 -7.83
N GLN A 62 4.51 -12.38 -8.50
CA GLN A 62 4.46 -12.14 -9.95
C GLN A 62 3.84 -10.80 -10.29
N ARG A 63 3.12 -10.18 -9.36
CA ARG A 63 2.41 -8.93 -9.60
C ARG A 63 2.31 -8.16 -8.29
N VAL A 64 2.34 -6.82 -8.36
CA VAL A 64 2.19 -5.96 -7.18
C VAL A 64 0.79 -5.36 -7.18
N LEU A 65 0.01 -5.71 -6.17
CA LEU A 65 -1.26 -5.08 -5.88
C LEU A 65 -1.04 -4.16 -4.68
N ALA A 66 -1.00 -2.85 -4.94
CA ALA A 66 -0.76 -1.87 -3.89
C ALA A 66 -2.09 -1.46 -3.27
N VAL A 67 -2.11 -1.42 -1.93
CA VAL A 67 -3.22 -0.89 -1.15
C VAL A 67 -2.67 0.29 -0.37
N PHE A 68 -3.25 1.45 -0.53
CA PHE A 68 -2.75 2.65 0.15
C PHE A 68 -3.86 3.36 0.89
N GLN A 69 -3.58 3.72 2.14
CA GLN A 69 -4.47 4.55 2.95
C GLN A 69 -3.79 5.89 3.21
N PRO A 70 -4.31 6.99 2.62
CA PRO A 70 -3.77 8.31 2.97
C PRO A 70 -3.98 8.59 4.46
N HIS A 71 -2.98 9.19 5.08
CA HIS A 71 -3.00 9.49 6.51
C HIS A 71 -3.05 11.00 6.70
N ARG A 72 -4.16 11.50 7.23
CA ARG A 72 -4.47 12.91 7.46
C ARG A 72 -4.82 13.66 6.17
N TYR A 73 -5.81 14.50 6.26
CA TYR A 73 -6.23 15.34 5.12
C TYR A 73 -5.16 16.36 4.77
N SER A 74 -4.53 16.95 5.78
CA SER A 74 -3.50 17.97 5.55
C SER A 74 -2.31 17.41 4.79
N ARG A 75 -1.85 16.21 5.16
CA ARG A 75 -0.74 15.58 4.44
C ARG A 75 -1.12 15.18 3.02
N THR A 76 -2.34 14.66 2.86
CA THR A 76 -2.83 14.28 1.55
C THR A 76 -2.88 15.49 0.62
N GLN A 77 -3.35 16.63 1.11
CA GLN A 77 -3.39 17.86 0.33
C GLN A 77 -1.98 18.34 -0.02
N GLN A 78 -1.11 18.38 0.96
CA GLN A 78 0.25 18.90 0.78
C GLN A 78 1.05 18.10 -0.23
N PHE A 79 0.89 16.78 -0.23
CA PHE A 79 1.70 15.87 -1.03
C PHE A 79 0.91 15.14 -2.12
N LEU A 80 -0.19 15.71 -2.55
CA LEU A 80 -1.07 15.01 -3.50
C LEU A 80 -0.32 14.57 -4.76
N ASP A 81 0.44 15.47 -5.37
CA ASP A 81 1.21 15.14 -6.57
C ASP A 81 2.31 14.12 -6.28
N GLY A 82 2.96 14.23 -5.13
CA GLY A 82 3.99 13.28 -4.74
C GLY A 82 3.44 11.87 -4.57
N PHE A 83 2.28 11.75 -3.91
CA PHE A 83 1.63 10.46 -3.79
C PHE A 83 1.19 9.92 -5.15
N ALA A 84 0.64 10.80 -6.00
CA ALA A 84 0.19 10.37 -7.32
C ALA A 84 1.35 9.82 -8.16
N GLN A 85 2.52 10.44 -8.08
CA GLN A 85 3.69 9.93 -8.77
C GLN A 85 4.20 8.62 -8.17
N ALA A 86 4.28 8.56 -6.83
CA ALA A 86 4.81 7.39 -6.15
C ALA A 86 3.96 6.14 -6.36
N LEU A 87 2.64 6.30 -6.43
CA LEU A 87 1.71 5.17 -6.48
C LEU A 87 1.52 4.57 -7.87
N GLN A 88 2.22 5.08 -8.89
CA GLN A 88 2.10 4.53 -10.24
C GLN A 88 2.84 3.21 -10.45
N ASN A 89 3.77 2.88 -9.58
CA ASN A 89 4.69 1.76 -9.80
C ASN A 89 4.13 0.44 -9.25
N CYS A 90 2.93 0.12 -9.65
CA CYS A 90 2.25 -1.12 -9.28
C CYS A 90 1.39 -1.60 -10.44
N ASP A 91 0.89 -2.82 -10.35
CA ASP A 91 0.04 -3.39 -11.39
C ASP A 91 -1.43 -3.06 -11.17
N LEU A 92 -1.81 -2.84 -9.91
CA LEU A 92 -3.18 -2.52 -9.53
C LEU A 92 -3.13 -1.73 -8.23
N LEU A 93 -3.94 -0.70 -8.13
CA LEU A 93 -3.98 0.16 -6.94
C LEU A 93 -5.38 0.19 -6.34
N LEU A 94 -5.45 -0.10 -5.06
CA LEU A 94 -6.67 0.04 -4.28
C LEU A 94 -6.45 1.10 -3.20
N LEU A 95 -7.36 2.06 -3.12
CA LEU A 95 -7.24 3.15 -2.16
C LEU A 95 -8.29 3.03 -1.07
N ALA A 96 -7.84 3.09 0.18
CA ALA A 96 -8.71 3.17 1.34
C ALA A 96 -9.11 4.62 1.59
N PRO A 97 -10.19 4.87 2.36
CA PRO A 97 -10.53 6.25 2.74
C PRO A 97 -9.40 6.89 3.52
N VAL A 98 -9.32 8.21 3.48
CA VAL A 98 -8.34 8.96 4.27
C VAL A 98 -8.54 8.65 5.75
N TYR A 99 -7.45 8.30 6.43
CA TYR A 99 -7.46 8.14 7.89
C TYR A 99 -7.28 9.52 8.50
N SER A 100 -8.33 10.02 9.16
CA SER A 100 -8.37 11.42 9.59
C SER A 100 -7.37 11.76 10.69
N ALA A 101 -7.07 10.80 11.57
CA ALA A 101 -6.21 11.01 12.74
C ALA A 101 -6.64 12.22 13.56
N GLY A 102 -7.97 12.44 13.67
CA GLY A 102 -8.54 13.54 14.45
C GLY A 102 -8.72 14.84 13.69
N GLU A 103 -8.29 14.89 12.44
CA GLU A 103 -8.48 16.10 11.64
C GLU A 103 -9.90 16.20 11.09
N GLN A 104 -10.35 17.43 10.85
CA GLN A 104 -11.59 17.65 10.12
C GLN A 104 -11.35 17.44 8.63
N PRO A 105 -12.34 16.91 7.89
CA PRO A 105 -12.19 16.77 6.44
C PRO A 105 -11.95 18.11 5.77
N LEU A 106 -11.09 18.08 4.73
CA LEU A 106 -10.85 19.23 3.88
C LEU A 106 -11.60 19.07 2.57
N GLN A 107 -12.30 20.11 2.15
CA GLN A 107 -13.09 20.05 0.93
C GLN A 107 -12.22 19.68 -0.27
N GLY A 108 -12.68 18.72 -1.05
CA GLY A 108 -11.95 18.29 -2.25
C GLY A 108 -10.75 17.38 -1.99
N ILE A 109 -10.47 17.05 -0.73
CA ILE A 109 -9.35 16.18 -0.38
C ILE A 109 -9.90 14.84 0.11
N CYS A 110 -9.70 13.82 -0.71
CA CYS A 110 -10.16 12.46 -0.42
C CYS A 110 -9.40 11.49 -1.31
N SER A 111 -9.61 10.21 -1.09
CA SER A 111 -8.95 9.19 -1.90
C SER A 111 -9.39 9.24 -3.36
N ASN A 112 -10.64 9.66 -3.63
CA ASN A 112 -11.09 9.83 -5.01
C ASN A 112 -10.32 10.92 -5.73
N ALA A 113 -9.99 12.01 -5.05
CA ALA A 113 -9.19 13.09 -5.65
C ALA A 113 -7.79 12.56 -6.01
N LEU A 114 -7.22 11.76 -5.14
CA LEU A 114 -5.92 11.13 -5.43
C LEU A 114 -6.01 10.18 -6.62
N ALA A 115 -7.08 9.38 -6.67
CA ALA A 115 -7.29 8.47 -7.79
C ALA A 115 -7.39 9.22 -9.11
N GLU A 116 -8.12 10.34 -9.14
CA GLU A 116 -8.25 11.16 -10.35
C GLU A 116 -6.90 11.72 -10.79
N ARG A 117 -6.09 12.17 -9.84
CA ARG A 117 -4.77 12.69 -10.16
C ARG A 117 -3.90 11.60 -10.77
N ILE A 118 -3.96 10.38 -10.22
CA ILE A 118 -3.18 9.26 -10.75
C ILE A 118 -3.69 8.88 -12.15
N ARG A 119 -5.00 8.86 -12.36
CA ARG A 119 -5.56 8.53 -13.66
C ARG A 119 -5.13 9.51 -14.75
N ASN A 120 -4.99 10.78 -14.38
CA ASN A 120 -4.50 11.78 -15.32
C ASN A 120 -3.05 11.53 -15.72
N MET A 121 -2.25 11.00 -14.80
CA MET A 121 -0.83 10.72 -15.06
C MET A 121 -0.61 9.38 -15.74
N LYS A 122 -1.43 8.38 -15.41
CA LYS A 122 -1.28 7.01 -15.91
C LYS A 122 -2.65 6.41 -16.17
N PRO A 123 -3.27 6.76 -17.30
CA PRO A 123 -4.67 6.35 -17.57
C PRO A 123 -4.89 4.85 -17.64
N ASP A 124 -3.86 4.06 -17.94
CA ASP A 124 -3.98 2.62 -18.06
C ASP A 124 -3.83 1.86 -16.74
N LEU A 125 -3.52 2.55 -15.65
CA LEU A 125 -3.43 1.91 -14.34
C LEU A 125 -4.83 1.63 -13.80
N GLN A 126 -5.09 0.39 -13.41
CA GLN A 126 -6.36 0.02 -12.81
C GLN A 126 -6.39 0.50 -11.36
N ILE A 127 -7.39 1.31 -11.01
CA ILE A 127 -7.54 1.89 -9.67
C ILE A 127 -8.97 1.72 -9.20
N ALA A 128 -9.13 1.33 -7.94
CA ALA A 128 -10.45 1.33 -7.30
C ALA A 128 -10.33 2.01 -5.94
N VAL A 129 -11.39 2.68 -5.51
CA VAL A 129 -11.44 3.40 -4.24
C VAL A 129 -12.53 2.79 -3.38
N ALA A 130 -12.18 2.44 -2.14
CA ALA A 130 -13.11 1.87 -1.18
C ALA A 130 -13.69 2.97 -0.28
N ASP A 131 -14.96 2.80 0.12
CA ASP A 131 -15.61 3.74 1.04
C ASP A 131 -15.32 3.41 2.50
N ASN A 132 -14.89 2.20 2.77
CA ASN A 132 -14.55 1.75 4.13
C ASN A 132 -13.63 0.53 4.04
N LEU A 133 -13.16 0.04 5.19
CA LEU A 133 -12.23 -1.09 5.21
C LEU A 133 -12.89 -2.41 4.82
N ASP A 134 -14.18 -2.57 5.07
CA ASP A 134 -14.88 -3.79 4.63
C ASP A 134 -14.92 -3.85 3.10
N GLU A 135 -15.25 -2.73 2.47
CA GLU A 135 -15.24 -2.66 1.00
C GLU A 135 -13.83 -2.85 0.45
N LEU A 136 -12.84 -2.28 1.12
CA LEU A 136 -11.44 -2.46 0.72
C LEU A 136 -11.07 -3.94 0.71
N THR A 137 -11.47 -4.67 1.75
CA THR A 137 -11.23 -6.10 1.86
C THR A 137 -11.89 -6.84 0.71
N ASP A 138 -13.13 -6.49 0.39
CA ASP A 138 -13.85 -7.10 -0.72
C ASP A 138 -13.14 -6.84 -2.05
N LEU A 139 -12.63 -5.62 -2.25
CA LEU A 139 -11.90 -5.28 -3.46
C LEU A 139 -10.60 -6.09 -3.58
N VAL A 140 -9.90 -6.29 -2.46
CA VAL A 140 -8.71 -7.15 -2.47
C VAL A 140 -9.07 -8.57 -2.88
N MET A 141 -10.13 -9.13 -2.29
CA MET A 141 -10.56 -10.48 -2.63
C MET A 141 -10.95 -10.59 -4.10
N GLN A 142 -11.64 -9.57 -4.61
CA GLN A 142 -12.17 -9.57 -5.97
C GLN A 142 -11.06 -9.42 -7.02
N HIS A 143 -10.09 -8.55 -6.77
CA HIS A 143 -9.11 -8.16 -7.78
C HIS A 143 -7.75 -8.85 -7.65
N SER A 144 -7.44 -9.43 -6.50
CA SER A 144 -6.18 -10.13 -6.33
C SER A 144 -6.27 -11.56 -6.88
N ARG A 145 -5.10 -12.14 -7.12
CA ARG A 145 -5.00 -13.51 -7.61
C ARG A 145 -3.75 -14.15 -7.04
N GLU A 146 -3.63 -15.46 -7.24
CA GLU A 146 -2.46 -16.20 -6.74
C GLU A 146 -1.17 -15.56 -7.24
N GLN A 147 -0.16 -15.57 -6.39
CA GLN A 147 1.17 -15.01 -6.62
C GLN A 147 1.21 -13.49 -6.61
N ASP A 148 0.11 -12.82 -6.25
CA ASP A 148 0.16 -11.38 -6.03
C ASP A 148 0.88 -11.06 -4.73
N LEU A 149 1.63 -9.98 -4.75
CA LEU A 149 2.10 -9.32 -3.54
C LEU A 149 1.09 -8.23 -3.21
N VAL A 150 0.30 -8.46 -2.17
CA VAL A 150 -0.67 -7.47 -1.69
C VAL A 150 0.03 -6.63 -0.65
N LEU A 151 0.38 -5.41 -1.02
CA LEU A 151 1.20 -4.52 -0.21
C LEU A 151 0.32 -3.42 0.37
N ALA A 152 0.00 -3.53 1.66
CA ALA A 152 -0.85 -2.56 2.35
C ALA A 152 0.02 -1.51 3.01
N MET A 153 -0.09 -0.26 2.56
CA MET A 153 0.73 0.86 3.02
C MET A 153 -0.12 1.90 3.72
N GLY A 154 0.36 2.37 4.85
CA GLY A 154 -0.31 3.43 5.60
C GLY A 154 0.03 3.40 7.07
N ALA A 155 -0.16 4.55 7.72
CA ALA A 155 0.11 4.71 9.16
C ALA A 155 -1.15 4.55 10.01
N GLY A 156 -2.32 4.41 9.38
CA GLY A 156 -3.59 4.26 10.06
C GLY A 156 -3.96 2.79 10.29
N ASP A 157 -5.22 2.48 10.06
CA ASP A 157 -5.77 1.15 10.37
C ASP A 157 -5.80 0.19 9.19
N VAL A 158 -5.15 0.54 8.09
CA VAL A 158 -5.07 -0.34 6.92
C VAL A 158 -4.34 -1.65 7.24
N ASN A 159 -3.52 -1.66 8.29
CA ASN A 159 -2.84 -2.88 8.72
C ASN A 159 -3.81 -3.95 9.25
N GLY A 160 -5.08 -3.61 9.41
CA GLY A 160 -6.10 -4.59 9.76
C GLY A 160 -6.54 -5.50 8.61
N LEU A 161 -6.04 -5.23 7.40
CA LEU A 161 -6.43 -6.00 6.22
C LEU A 161 -6.16 -7.49 6.38
N TRP A 162 -5.00 -7.87 6.91
CA TRP A 162 -4.65 -9.29 7.13
C TRP A 162 -5.70 -10.00 7.99
N SER A 163 -6.07 -9.38 9.11
CA SER A 163 -7.06 -9.96 10.01
C SER A 163 -8.42 -10.11 9.34
N ARG A 164 -8.80 -9.15 8.50
CA ARG A 164 -10.06 -9.19 7.78
C ARG A 164 -10.09 -10.28 6.72
N LEU A 165 -8.96 -10.47 6.03
CA LEU A 165 -8.86 -11.52 5.00
C LEU A 165 -8.88 -12.92 5.60
N THR A 166 -8.34 -13.08 6.80
CA THR A 166 -8.16 -14.38 7.43
C THR A 166 -9.22 -14.73 8.47
N SER A 167 -10.16 -13.84 8.72
CA SER A 167 -11.23 -14.12 9.69
C SER A 167 -12.38 -14.93 9.09
#